data_1e4ac16f87a4506f92dc891c04e1851e
#
_entry.id   1e4ac16f87a4506f92dc891c04e1851e
#
_cell.length_a   1.000
_cell.length_b   1.000
_cell.length_c   1.000
_cell.angle_alpha   90.00
_cell.angle_beta   90.00
_cell.angle_gamma   90.00
#
_symmetry.space_group_name_H-M   'P 1'
#
loop_
_entity.id
_entity.type
_entity.pdbx_description
1 polymer ?
#
loop_
_entity_poly.entity_id
_entity_poly.type
_entity_poly.pdbx_seq_one_letter_code
_entity_poly.pdbx_strand_id
1 'polypeptide(L)'
;MKARTRISGATLGVALAALTAMTSPLAAQKAGIGFGGSIGANVPNGEFGNGAKTGLVANGFVGVGTGRFGLRGELFWSRSDLDNAFIRKVGNAVLPSDGVGTVTGNVNLVGASANLVLPLTQSIVRPYVIGGVGVYRRRVAQDIGGTLDEFKSLRDTQTDVGYNGGVGLSIGGAGPSLFIEARYVSVATSPDRTKFVPVVIGFSF
;
A
#
# COMPACT_ATOMS: atom_id res chain seq x y z
N MET A 1 -28.51 11.54 10.03
CA MET A 1 -28.25 10.20 10.59
C MET A 1 -27.27 9.48 9.67
N LYS A 2 -25.99 9.32 10.06
CA LYS A 2 -24.96 8.63 9.28
C LYS A 2 -24.82 7.21 9.82
N ALA A 3 -25.19 6.20 9.03
CA ALA A 3 -25.00 4.79 9.37
C ALA A 3 -23.51 4.47 9.40
N ARG A 4 -22.97 4.21 10.59
CA ARG A 4 -21.62 3.65 10.77
C ARG A 4 -21.68 2.15 10.52
N THR A 5 -21.24 1.70 9.37
CA THR A 5 -21.03 0.27 9.09
C THR A 5 -19.84 -0.20 9.93
N ARG A 6 -20.14 -0.90 11.03
CA ARG A 6 -19.12 -1.62 11.81
C ARG A 6 -18.77 -2.89 11.04
N ILE A 7 -17.57 -2.95 10.47
CA ILE A 7 -17.03 -4.21 9.96
C ILE A 7 -16.70 -5.07 11.18
N SER A 8 -17.56 -6.04 11.44
CA SER A 8 -17.40 -7.03 12.52
C SER A 8 -16.19 -7.92 12.20
N GLY A 9 -15.49 -8.40 13.24
CA GLY A 9 -14.28 -9.23 13.15
C GLY A 9 -14.40 -10.57 12.39
N ALA A 10 -15.58 -10.87 11.82
CA ALA A 10 -15.81 -12.04 10.95
C ALA A 10 -15.10 -11.94 9.59
N THR A 11 -14.74 -10.74 9.11
CA THR A 11 -14.13 -10.57 7.79
C THR A 11 -12.64 -10.94 7.75
N LEU A 12 -11.96 -10.98 8.89
CA LEU A 12 -10.56 -11.42 8.95
C LEU A 12 -10.41 -12.95 8.86
N GLY A 13 -11.44 -13.68 9.28
CA GLY A 13 -11.47 -15.16 9.23
C GLY A 13 -11.62 -15.71 7.81
N VAL A 14 -12.29 -14.99 6.92
CA VAL A 14 -12.57 -15.45 5.54
C VAL A 14 -11.30 -15.37 4.67
N ALA A 15 -10.43 -14.41 4.89
CA ALA A 15 -9.18 -14.28 4.13
C ALA A 15 -8.17 -15.39 4.51
N LEU A 16 -8.20 -15.87 5.75
CA LEU A 16 -7.32 -16.95 6.22
C LEU A 16 -7.86 -18.34 5.81
N ALA A 17 -9.18 -18.51 5.72
CA ALA A 17 -9.83 -19.76 5.30
C ALA A 17 -9.67 -20.04 3.79
N ALA A 18 -9.51 -19.03 2.96
CA ALA A 18 -9.25 -19.21 1.52
C ALA A 18 -7.86 -19.81 1.23
N LEU A 19 -6.91 -19.72 2.16
CA LEU A 19 -5.58 -20.30 2.01
C LEU A 19 -5.57 -21.82 2.28
N THR A 20 -6.55 -22.36 3.00
CA THR A 20 -6.60 -23.79 3.36
C THR A 20 -7.42 -24.63 2.39
N ALA A 21 -8.18 -24.04 1.48
CA ALA A 21 -9.08 -24.77 0.58
C ALA A 21 -8.41 -25.27 -0.72
N MET A 22 -7.10 -25.08 -0.92
CA MET A 22 -6.39 -25.51 -2.14
C MET A 22 -5.59 -26.80 -1.97
N THR A 23 -6.02 -27.71 -1.11
CA THR A 23 -5.47 -29.08 -1.06
C THR A 23 -6.26 -30.04 -1.95
N SER A 24 -6.44 -29.73 -3.21
CA SER A 24 -6.84 -30.72 -4.20
C SER A 24 -5.58 -31.31 -4.85
N PRO A 25 -5.43 -32.65 -4.94
CA PRO A 25 -4.24 -33.29 -5.53
C PRO A 25 -4.30 -33.27 -7.07
N LEU A 26 -4.49 -32.09 -7.66
CA LEU A 26 -4.42 -31.94 -9.11
C LEU A 26 -3.07 -31.38 -9.51
N ALA A 27 -2.25 -32.24 -10.07
CA ALA A 27 -0.94 -32.00 -10.64
C ALA A 27 0.17 -31.65 -9.65
N ALA A 28 1.04 -32.60 -9.42
CA ALA A 28 2.38 -32.45 -8.83
C ALA A 28 3.34 -31.63 -9.73
N GLN A 29 2.94 -30.43 -10.11
CA GLN A 29 3.86 -29.37 -10.48
C GLN A 29 4.32 -28.77 -9.15
N LYS A 30 5.63 -28.82 -8.89
CA LYS A 30 6.27 -28.29 -7.67
C LYS A 30 5.80 -26.84 -7.46
N ALA A 31 4.77 -26.67 -6.62
CA ALA A 31 4.40 -25.36 -6.15
C ALA A 31 5.54 -24.90 -5.23
N GLY A 32 6.34 -23.92 -5.68
CA GLY A 32 7.35 -23.29 -4.85
C GLY A 32 6.69 -22.34 -3.88
N ILE A 33 7.06 -22.43 -2.61
CA ILE A 33 6.76 -21.38 -1.62
C ILE A 33 7.92 -20.40 -1.67
N GLY A 34 7.62 -19.13 -1.83
CA GLY A 34 8.62 -18.05 -1.83
C GLY A 34 8.25 -17.00 -0.81
N PHE A 35 9.23 -16.26 -0.36
CA PHE A 35 9.05 -15.08 0.47
C PHE A 35 10.01 -13.99 0.02
N GLY A 36 9.74 -12.77 0.40
CA GLY A 36 10.60 -11.67 0.02
C GLY A 36 10.21 -10.35 0.65
N GLY A 37 10.96 -9.33 0.26
CA GLY A 37 10.72 -7.97 0.70
C GLY A 37 11.20 -6.96 -0.31
N SER A 38 10.66 -5.78 -0.24
CA SER A 38 11.02 -4.65 -1.10
C SER A 38 10.93 -3.32 -0.39
N ILE A 39 11.70 -2.36 -0.89
CA ILE A 39 11.68 -0.97 -0.47
C ILE A 39 11.64 -0.07 -1.71
N GLY A 40 11.16 1.15 -1.56
CA GLY A 40 11.11 2.09 -2.68
C GLY A 40 10.45 3.41 -2.36
N ALA A 41 9.97 4.04 -3.40
CA ALA A 41 9.28 5.33 -3.35
C ALA A 41 7.79 5.14 -3.61
N ASN A 42 6.96 5.85 -2.86
CA ASN A 42 5.53 5.94 -3.04
C ASN A 42 5.19 7.30 -3.65
N VAL A 43 4.77 7.31 -4.90
CA VAL A 43 4.41 8.53 -5.64
C VAL A 43 2.90 8.75 -5.54
N PRO A 44 2.45 9.76 -4.79
CA PRO A 44 1.04 10.13 -4.70
C PRO A 44 0.49 10.57 -6.06
N ASN A 45 -0.77 10.25 -6.36
CA ASN A 45 -1.41 10.57 -7.63
C ASN A 45 -2.83 11.12 -7.42
N GLY A 46 -3.33 11.88 -8.39
CA GLY A 46 -4.63 12.54 -8.32
C GLY A 46 -4.70 13.59 -7.20
N GLU A 47 -5.83 13.77 -6.58
CA GLU A 47 -6.05 14.76 -5.51
C GLU A 47 -5.15 14.51 -4.29
N PHE A 48 -4.83 13.25 -3.98
CA PHE A 48 -3.88 12.90 -2.96
C PHE A 48 -2.46 13.42 -3.27
N GLY A 49 -2.08 13.50 -4.56
CA GLY A 49 -0.81 14.05 -5.02
C GLY A 49 -0.67 15.57 -4.84
N ASN A 50 -1.79 16.30 -4.72
CA ASN A 50 -1.75 17.74 -4.50
C ASN A 50 -1.36 18.14 -3.07
N GLY A 51 -1.44 17.20 -2.12
CA GLY A 51 -1.22 17.47 -0.69
C GLY A 51 -0.14 16.61 -0.03
N ALA A 52 0.40 15.60 -0.71
CA ALA A 52 1.40 14.69 -0.17
C ALA A 52 2.63 14.62 -1.05
N LYS A 53 3.82 14.62 -0.43
CA LYS A 53 5.09 14.41 -1.12
C LYS A 53 5.34 12.93 -1.39
N THR A 54 6.22 12.64 -2.35
CA THR A 54 6.77 11.29 -2.54
C THR A 54 7.32 10.77 -1.23
N GLY A 55 6.84 9.61 -0.80
CA GLY A 55 7.18 8.99 0.46
C GLY A 55 7.99 7.71 0.28
N LEU A 56 8.37 7.12 1.40
CA LEU A 56 8.97 5.79 1.45
C LEU A 56 7.90 4.71 1.46
N VAL A 57 8.22 3.56 0.87
CA VAL A 57 7.41 2.35 0.92
C VAL A 57 8.29 1.14 1.24
N ALA A 58 7.75 0.23 2.04
CA ALA A 58 8.34 -1.08 2.30
C ALA A 58 7.25 -2.15 2.26
N ASN A 59 7.58 -3.31 1.69
CA ASN A 59 6.69 -4.45 1.60
C ASN A 59 7.41 -5.72 2.06
N GLY A 60 6.66 -6.61 2.73
CA GLY A 60 7.05 -7.98 2.97
C GLY A 60 5.98 -8.91 2.39
N PHE A 61 6.38 -10.03 1.80
CA PHE A 61 5.43 -10.94 1.19
C PHE A 61 5.80 -12.41 1.33
N VAL A 62 4.77 -13.25 1.25
CA VAL A 62 4.87 -14.68 1.04
C VAL A 62 4.03 -15.05 -0.17
N GLY A 63 4.47 -16.05 -0.92
CA GLY A 63 3.76 -16.47 -2.12
C GLY A 63 3.89 -17.96 -2.40
N VAL A 64 2.97 -18.44 -3.20
CA VAL A 64 3.01 -19.77 -3.77
C VAL A 64 2.84 -19.67 -5.29
N GLY A 65 3.65 -20.39 -6.06
CA GLY A 65 3.59 -20.30 -7.51
C GLY A 65 3.93 -21.60 -8.21
N THR A 66 3.38 -21.78 -9.42
CA THR A 66 3.59 -22.96 -10.27
C THR A 66 4.48 -22.67 -11.49
N GLY A 67 5.12 -21.49 -11.53
CA GLY A 67 5.88 -21.01 -12.68
C GLY A 67 5.03 -20.34 -13.77
N ARG A 68 3.74 -20.66 -13.90
CA ARG A 68 2.79 -20.00 -14.81
C ARG A 68 1.98 -18.90 -14.15
N PHE A 69 1.69 -19.06 -12.87
CA PHE A 69 1.05 -18.04 -12.04
C PHE A 69 1.48 -18.23 -10.59
N GLY A 70 1.38 -17.16 -9.81
CA GLY A 70 1.64 -17.16 -8.38
C GLY A 70 0.56 -16.37 -7.63
N LEU A 71 0.28 -16.81 -6.42
CA LEU A 71 -0.48 -16.04 -5.44
C LEU A 71 0.50 -15.45 -4.43
N ARG A 72 0.38 -14.14 -4.15
CA ARG A 72 1.25 -13.41 -3.23
C ARG A 72 0.43 -12.66 -2.19
N GLY A 73 0.54 -13.06 -0.93
CA GLY A 73 0.07 -12.32 0.22
C GLY A 73 1.13 -11.32 0.65
N GLU A 74 0.77 -10.06 0.83
CA GLU A 74 1.70 -8.96 1.06
C GLU A 74 1.25 -8.07 2.20
N LEU A 75 2.21 -7.65 3.03
CA LEU A 75 2.09 -6.57 3.99
C LEU A 75 2.78 -5.33 3.42
N PHE A 76 2.08 -4.21 3.48
CA PHE A 76 2.48 -2.92 2.92
C PHE A 76 2.59 -1.89 4.03
N TRP A 77 3.67 -1.10 4.01
CA TRP A 77 3.84 0.07 4.83
C TRP A 77 4.36 1.22 3.99
N SER A 78 3.77 2.41 4.16
CA SER A 78 4.25 3.62 3.49
C SER A 78 4.13 4.82 4.41
N ARG A 79 5.09 5.73 4.30
CA ARG A 79 5.11 7.03 4.97
C ARG A 79 5.40 8.14 3.98
N SER A 80 4.52 9.13 3.94
CA SER A 80 4.67 10.33 3.11
C SER A 80 4.49 11.56 3.99
N ASP A 81 5.29 12.59 3.75
CA ASP A 81 5.13 13.89 4.40
C ASP A 81 4.12 14.74 3.63
N LEU A 82 3.37 15.57 4.36
CA LEU A 82 2.45 16.54 3.74
C LEU A 82 3.24 17.70 3.11
N ASP A 83 2.73 18.23 2.00
CA ASP A 83 3.35 19.38 1.35
C ASP A 83 3.03 20.67 2.12
N ASN A 84 4.08 21.35 2.60
CA ASN A 84 3.98 22.63 3.30
C ASN A 84 3.30 23.73 2.46
N ALA A 85 3.43 23.68 1.13
CA ALA A 85 2.78 24.64 0.24
C ALA A 85 1.25 24.46 0.23
N PHE A 86 0.78 23.23 0.26
CA PHE A 86 -0.65 22.93 0.36
C PHE A 86 -1.22 23.34 1.72
N ILE A 87 -0.50 23.04 2.81
CA ILE A 87 -0.89 23.43 4.18
C ILE A 87 -0.99 24.96 4.31
N ARG A 88 -0.02 25.69 3.76
CA ARG A 88 -0.05 27.16 3.76
C ARG A 88 -1.21 27.75 2.95
N LYS A 89 -1.55 27.12 1.81
CA LYS A 89 -2.68 27.54 0.98
C LYS A 89 -4.02 27.37 1.70
N VAL A 90 -4.20 26.26 2.41
CA VAL A 90 -5.40 26.00 3.22
C VAL A 90 -5.39 26.87 4.49
N GLY A 91 -4.25 27.01 5.16
CA GLY A 91 -4.10 27.83 6.36
C GLY A 91 -4.39 29.30 6.10
N ASN A 92 -3.88 29.88 5.02
CA ASN A 92 -4.15 31.28 4.63
C ASN A 92 -5.60 31.55 4.21
N ALA A 93 -6.37 30.50 3.86
CA ALA A 93 -7.80 30.63 3.56
C ALA A 93 -8.69 30.63 4.82
N VAL A 94 -8.16 30.17 5.96
CA VAL A 94 -8.94 29.96 7.20
C VAL A 94 -8.47 30.82 8.37
N LEU A 95 -7.22 31.28 8.38
CA LEU A 95 -6.63 32.06 9.49
C LEU A 95 -6.04 33.40 9.01
N PRO A 96 -6.17 34.49 9.80
CA PRO A 96 -5.51 35.77 9.51
C PRO A 96 -3.98 35.63 9.50
N SER A 97 -3.33 36.45 8.71
CA SER A 97 -1.93 36.32 8.25
C SER A 97 -0.83 36.38 9.32
N ASP A 98 -1.12 36.59 10.58
CA ASP A 98 -0.13 36.97 11.61
C ASP A 98 0.23 35.86 12.61
N GLY A 99 -0.13 34.61 12.36
CA GLY A 99 0.05 33.56 13.37
C GLY A 99 0.36 32.14 12.84
N VAL A 100 0.82 31.98 11.61
CA VAL A 100 1.02 30.63 11.05
C VAL A 100 2.30 30.00 11.59
N GLY A 101 2.16 29.24 12.68
CA GLY A 101 3.17 28.30 13.13
C GLY A 101 3.45 27.24 12.04
N THR A 102 4.62 26.63 12.07
CA THR A 102 5.00 25.56 11.14
C THR A 102 4.09 24.35 11.39
N VAL A 103 3.18 24.07 10.45
CA VAL A 103 2.35 22.86 10.50
C VAL A 103 3.12 21.74 9.80
N THR A 104 3.49 20.72 10.56
CA THR A 104 4.13 19.52 10.05
C THR A 104 3.14 18.37 10.14
N GLY A 105 2.98 17.62 9.06
CA GLY A 105 2.09 16.46 9.07
C GLY A 105 2.68 15.31 8.28
N ASN A 106 2.37 14.10 8.72
CA ASN A 106 2.72 12.89 8.00
C ASN A 106 1.50 11.98 7.82
N VAL A 107 1.51 11.25 6.70
CA VAL A 107 0.51 10.23 6.38
C VAL A 107 1.20 8.88 6.42
N ASN A 108 0.74 8.02 7.33
CA ASN A 108 1.15 6.63 7.38
C ASN A 108 0.04 5.75 6.81
N LEU A 109 0.43 4.86 5.91
CA LEU A 109 -0.46 3.89 5.30
C LEU A 109 0.08 2.48 5.57
N VAL A 110 -0.74 1.62 6.17
CA VAL A 110 -0.43 0.21 6.40
C VAL A 110 -1.52 -0.62 5.75
N GLY A 111 -1.15 -1.70 5.09
CA GLY A 111 -2.14 -2.55 4.43
C GLY A 111 -1.70 -4.00 4.33
N ALA A 112 -2.68 -4.83 3.99
CA ALA A 112 -2.46 -6.21 3.59
C ALA A 112 -3.22 -6.48 2.28
N SER A 113 -2.59 -7.19 1.35
CA SER A 113 -3.19 -7.50 0.05
C SER A 113 -2.95 -8.95 -0.37
N ALA A 114 -3.87 -9.47 -1.18
CA ALA A 114 -3.72 -10.72 -1.89
C ALA A 114 -3.64 -10.40 -3.39
N ASN A 115 -2.59 -10.91 -4.05
CA ASN A 115 -2.24 -10.57 -5.41
C ASN A 115 -2.05 -11.84 -6.24
N LEU A 116 -2.49 -11.79 -7.50
CA LEU A 116 -2.14 -12.74 -8.54
C LEU A 116 -0.93 -12.19 -9.29
N VAL A 117 0.09 -13.02 -9.49
CA VAL A 117 1.31 -12.71 -10.24
C VAL A 117 1.36 -13.61 -11.46
N LEU A 118 1.48 -13.02 -12.64
CA LEU A 118 1.52 -13.72 -13.93
C LEU A 118 2.86 -13.43 -14.63
N PRO A 119 3.86 -14.32 -14.52
CA PRO A 119 5.08 -14.23 -15.30
C PRO A 119 4.76 -14.34 -16.80
N LEU A 120 5.35 -13.46 -17.61
CA LEU A 120 5.16 -13.46 -19.06
C LEU A 120 6.16 -14.35 -19.77
N THR A 121 7.28 -14.66 -19.13
CA THR A 121 8.31 -15.57 -19.63
C THR A 121 8.83 -16.47 -18.50
N GLN A 122 9.53 -17.56 -18.86
CA GLN A 122 10.18 -18.47 -17.91
C GLN A 122 11.71 -18.42 -18.03
N SER A 123 12.26 -17.30 -18.46
CA SER A 123 13.69 -17.06 -18.57
C SER A 123 14.29 -16.50 -17.26
N ILE A 124 15.61 -16.31 -17.23
CA ILE A 124 16.32 -15.68 -16.10
C ILE A 124 15.80 -14.24 -15.87
N VAL A 125 15.47 -13.53 -16.95
CA VAL A 125 14.82 -12.22 -16.91
C VAL A 125 13.33 -12.43 -17.17
N ARG A 126 12.50 -12.20 -16.15
CA ARG A 126 11.07 -12.50 -16.15
C ARG A 126 10.24 -11.24 -15.94
N PRO A 127 9.77 -10.60 -17.00
CA PRO A 127 8.69 -9.63 -16.86
C PRO A 127 7.42 -10.31 -16.36
N TYR A 128 6.66 -9.63 -15.52
CA TYR A 128 5.40 -10.13 -14.99
C TYR A 128 4.37 -9.01 -14.82
N VAL A 129 3.12 -9.39 -14.80
CA VAL A 129 2.03 -8.53 -14.37
C VAL A 129 1.53 -8.99 -13.00
N ILE A 130 1.04 -8.05 -12.22
CA ILE A 130 0.52 -8.30 -10.88
C ILE A 130 -0.77 -7.52 -10.70
N GLY A 131 -1.73 -8.13 -10.00
CA GLY A 131 -2.96 -7.44 -9.63
C GLY A 131 -3.62 -8.11 -8.45
N GLY A 132 -4.36 -7.33 -7.66
CA GLY A 132 -4.97 -7.86 -6.46
C GLY A 132 -5.86 -6.86 -5.74
N VAL A 133 -6.33 -7.33 -4.58
CA VAL A 133 -7.18 -6.57 -3.67
C VAL A 133 -6.58 -6.57 -2.27
N GLY A 134 -6.88 -5.54 -1.49
CA GLY A 134 -6.34 -5.43 -0.16
C GLY A 134 -7.16 -4.53 0.74
N VAL A 135 -6.78 -4.52 2.01
CA VAL A 135 -7.29 -3.61 3.03
C VAL A 135 -6.17 -2.69 3.47
N TYR A 136 -6.47 -1.40 3.57
CA TYR A 136 -5.50 -0.37 3.88
C TYR A 136 -6.01 0.50 5.03
N ARG A 137 -5.14 0.75 5.99
CA ARG A 137 -5.40 1.62 7.13
C ARG A 137 -4.55 2.86 7.01
N ARG A 138 -5.21 4.01 6.86
CA ARG A 138 -4.59 5.32 6.82
C ARG A 138 -4.61 5.95 8.21
N ARG A 139 -3.47 6.51 8.62
CA ARG A 139 -3.34 7.36 9.79
C ARG A 139 -2.75 8.70 9.36
N VAL A 140 -3.45 9.76 9.65
CA VAL A 140 -2.97 11.13 9.47
C VAL A 140 -2.64 11.67 10.85
N ALA A 141 -1.40 12.11 11.05
CA ALA A 141 -0.98 12.83 12.23
C ALA A 141 -0.62 14.25 11.82
N GLN A 142 -1.23 15.24 12.47
CA GLN A 142 -0.94 16.66 12.30
C GLN A 142 -0.47 17.20 13.64
N ASP A 143 0.72 17.77 13.67
CA ASP A 143 1.24 18.51 14.80
C ASP A 143 1.17 20.01 14.45
N ILE A 144 0.30 20.72 15.15
CA ILE A 144 0.18 22.17 15.04
C ILE A 144 1.03 22.77 16.15
N GLY A 145 2.23 23.24 15.81
CA GLY A 145 3.10 23.97 16.73
C GLY A 145 2.57 25.39 16.94
N GLY A 146 1.95 25.65 18.07
CA GLY A 146 1.47 26.98 18.50
C GLY A 146 1.39 27.03 20.02
N THR A 147 1.55 28.24 20.58
CA THR A 147 1.66 28.55 22.03
C THR A 147 0.38 28.30 22.85
N LEU A 148 -0.61 27.60 22.33
CA LEU A 148 -1.83 27.25 23.04
C LEU A 148 -1.90 25.74 23.22
N ASP A 149 -1.62 25.28 24.44
CA ASP A 149 -1.60 23.87 24.89
C ASP A 149 -2.94 23.10 24.75
N GLU A 150 -3.91 23.63 24.03
CA GLU A 150 -5.27 23.10 23.98
C GLU A 150 -5.69 22.51 22.61
N PHE A 151 -4.80 22.47 21.62
CA PHE A 151 -5.11 21.82 20.34
C PHE A 151 -4.70 20.35 20.34
N LYS A 152 -5.64 19.51 20.73
CA LYS A 152 -5.61 18.05 20.63
C LYS A 152 -5.16 17.62 19.23
N SER A 153 -4.11 16.81 19.15
CA SER A 153 -3.72 16.12 17.91
C SER A 153 -4.92 15.37 17.32
N LEU A 154 -5.44 15.84 16.21
CA LEU A 154 -6.52 15.17 15.49
C LEU A 154 -5.93 13.94 14.81
N ARG A 155 -6.19 12.76 15.38
CA ARG A 155 -5.86 11.47 14.78
C ARG A 155 -7.09 10.93 14.07
N ASP A 156 -7.07 10.99 12.76
CA ASP A 156 -8.06 10.29 11.94
C ASP A 156 -7.49 8.95 11.50
N THR A 157 -8.26 7.88 11.74
CA THR A 157 -7.88 6.52 11.34
C THR A 157 -9.03 5.91 10.56
N GLN A 158 -8.79 5.65 9.28
CA GLN A 158 -9.75 5.04 8.38
C GLN A 158 -9.18 3.74 7.81
N THR A 159 -10.06 2.71 7.70
CA THR A 159 -9.70 1.43 7.09
C THR A 159 -10.62 1.18 5.92
N ASP A 160 -10.04 0.99 4.74
CA ASP A 160 -10.76 0.91 3.49
C ASP A 160 -10.22 -0.23 2.62
N VAL A 161 -11.07 -0.71 1.70
CA VAL A 161 -10.70 -1.70 0.71
C VAL A 161 -10.10 -0.99 -0.51
N GLY A 162 -9.08 -1.61 -1.09
CA GLY A 162 -8.44 -1.13 -2.30
C GLY A 162 -8.12 -2.25 -3.28
N TYR A 163 -7.83 -1.85 -4.51
CA TYR A 163 -7.29 -2.74 -5.54
C TYR A 163 -5.96 -2.19 -6.04
N ASN A 164 -5.15 -3.08 -6.58
CA ASN A 164 -3.88 -2.72 -7.19
C ASN A 164 -3.67 -3.49 -8.49
N GLY A 165 -2.87 -2.91 -9.37
CA GLY A 165 -2.42 -3.55 -10.60
C GLY A 165 -1.11 -2.92 -11.07
N GLY A 166 -0.22 -3.74 -11.63
CA GLY A 166 1.08 -3.25 -12.02
C GLY A 166 1.90 -4.24 -12.81
N VAL A 167 3.15 -3.86 -13.01
CA VAL A 167 4.13 -4.63 -13.77
C VAL A 167 5.43 -4.71 -12.99
N GLY A 168 6.18 -5.76 -13.23
CA GLY A 168 7.51 -5.93 -12.64
C GLY A 168 8.44 -6.70 -13.55
N LEU A 169 9.70 -6.63 -13.22
CA LEU A 169 10.77 -7.38 -13.84
C LEU A 169 11.55 -8.11 -12.76
N SER A 170 11.63 -9.42 -12.82
CA SER A 170 12.42 -10.25 -11.91
C SER A 170 13.63 -10.79 -12.66
N ILE A 171 14.78 -10.78 -12.01
CA ILE A 171 16.04 -11.31 -12.52
C ILE A 171 16.56 -12.34 -11.52
N GLY A 172 16.64 -13.59 -11.93
CA GLY A 172 17.11 -14.69 -11.10
C GLY A 172 16.67 -16.05 -11.65
N GLY A 173 17.26 -17.10 -11.07
CA GLY A 173 17.00 -18.50 -11.46
C GLY A 173 16.05 -19.22 -10.49
N ALA A 174 16.42 -20.46 -10.12
CA ALA A 174 15.68 -21.30 -9.17
C ALA A 174 15.94 -20.95 -7.69
N GLY A 175 16.69 -19.89 -7.41
CA GLY A 175 17.01 -19.39 -6.07
C GLY A 175 16.63 -17.92 -5.91
N PRO A 176 17.43 -17.18 -5.14
CA PRO A 176 17.17 -15.75 -4.91
C PRO A 176 17.03 -14.96 -6.21
N SER A 177 16.09 -14.07 -6.25
CA SER A 177 15.81 -13.20 -7.40
C SER A 177 15.70 -11.74 -6.97
N LEU A 178 16.30 -10.86 -7.74
CA LEU A 178 16.11 -9.41 -7.62
C LEU A 178 14.89 -9.02 -8.46
N PHE A 179 14.09 -8.08 -7.99
CA PHE A 179 13.00 -7.55 -8.81
C PHE A 179 12.84 -6.04 -8.65
N ILE A 180 12.31 -5.42 -9.71
CA ILE A 180 11.76 -4.06 -9.69
C ILE A 180 10.29 -4.15 -10.06
N GLU A 181 9.43 -3.37 -9.37
CA GLU A 181 8.00 -3.43 -9.55
C GLU A 181 7.38 -2.04 -9.40
N ALA A 182 6.44 -1.70 -10.29
CA ALA A 182 5.63 -0.51 -10.21
C ALA A 182 4.15 -0.90 -10.25
N ARG A 183 3.35 -0.38 -9.32
CA ARG A 183 1.92 -0.66 -9.22
C ARG A 183 1.11 0.63 -9.13
N TYR A 184 -0.07 0.61 -9.65
CA TYR A 184 -1.11 1.57 -9.35
C TYR A 184 -1.99 1.01 -8.24
N VAL A 185 -2.16 1.76 -7.17
CA VAL A 185 -3.01 1.39 -6.03
C VAL A 185 -4.13 2.42 -5.89
N SER A 186 -5.36 1.94 -5.72
CA SER A 186 -6.53 2.78 -5.49
C SER A 186 -7.31 2.24 -4.30
N VAL A 187 -7.39 3.06 -3.25
CA VAL A 187 -8.10 2.75 -2.01
C VAL A 187 -9.39 3.56 -1.96
N ALA A 188 -10.49 2.91 -1.59
CA ALA A 188 -11.84 3.50 -1.56
C ALA A 188 -12.06 4.35 -0.29
N THR A 189 -11.21 5.36 -0.07
CA THR A 189 -11.35 6.32 1.02
C THR A 189 -12.48 7.32 0.76
N SER A 190 -13.11 7.84 1.82
CA SER A 190 -14.09 8.93 1.73
C SER A 190 -13.50 10.24 2.26
N PRO A 191 -13.81 11.42 1.65
CA PRO A 191 -14.70 11.63 0.51
C PRO A 191 -14.11 11.22 -0.83
N ASP A 192 -12.78 11.19 -1.00
CA ASP A 192 -12.08 10.94 -2.25
C ASP A 192 -11.19 9.70 -2.19
N ARG A 193 -10.99 9.06 -3.36
CA ARG A 193 -10.13 7.87 -3.45
C ARG A 193 -8.67 8.23 -3.27
N THR A 194 -7.99 7.54 -2.37
CA THR A 194 -6.53 7.63 -2.23
C THR A 194 -5.87 6.81 -3.35
N LYS A 195 -5.12 7.47 -4.22
CA LYS A 195 -4.43 6.88 -5.36
C LYS A 195 -2.93 7.13 -5.25
N PHE A 196 -2.11 6.12 -5.51
CA PHE A 196 -0.66 6.25 -5.49
C PHE A 196 0.02 5.16 -6.32
N VAL A 197 1.27 5.42 -6.68
CA VAL A 197 2.10 4.52 -7.48
C VAL A 197 3.37 4.19 -6.68
N PRO A 198 3.43 3.06 -5.96
CA PRO A 198 4.67 2.55 -5.40
C PRO A 198 5.57 2.02 -6.53
N VAL A 199 6.84 2.45 -6.50
CA VAL A 199 7.92 1.90 -7.30
C VAL A 199 8.95 1.33 -6.34
N VAL A 200 9.19 0.03 -6.41
CA VAL A 200 10.00 -0.71 -5.45
C VAL A 200 11.05 -1.58 -6.10
N ILE A 201 12.14 -1.81 -5.39
CA ILE A 201 13.16 -2.82 -5.68
C ILE A 201 13.19 -3.80 -4.50
N GLY A 202 13.37 -5.08 -4.78
CA GLY A 202 13.33 -6.08 -3.72
C GLY A 202 13.96 -7.41 -4.11
N PHE A 203 13.96 -8.31 -3.13
CA PHE A 203 14.46 -9.68 -3.25
C PHE A 203 13.35 -10.67 -2.90
N SER A 204 13.37 -11.80 -3.60
CA SER A 204 12.55 -12.97 -3.31
C SER A 204 13.40 -14.23 -3.23
N PHE A 205 13.02 -15.14 -2.34
CA PHE A 205 13.68 -16.41 -2.06
C PHE A 205 12.71 -17.56 -2.25
#